data_ee1c9bafe890fe734935f1b695e31be2
#
_entry.id   ee1c9bafe890fe734935f1b695e31be2
#
_cell.length_a   1.000
_cell.length_b   1.000
_cell.length_c   1.000
_cell.angle_alpha   90.00
_cell.angle_beta   90.00
_cell.angle_gamma   90.00
#
_symmetry.space_group_name_H-M   'P 1'
#
loop_
_entity.id
_entity.type
_entity.pdbx_description
1 polymer ?
#
loop_
_entity_poly.entity_id
_entity_poly.type
_entity_poly.pdbx_seq_one_letter_code
_entity_poly.pdbx_strand_id
1 'polypeptide(L)'
;MPTHPSELTAHDCLLYLGDHAGSWTFVRAARSTKSKRKPAERIGVNIAGSLKANNSEVLRDALLAGLGIGLLPDFSMPTGKTQPGSAALVQVLPGWQVQGFFGERLYALRPWSAQVPKAVQCLVEHLRERFAGGFAI
;
A
#
# COMPACT_ATOMS: atom_id res chain seq x y z
N MET A 1 1.97 -5.86 18.94
CA MET A 1 2.02 -5.12 17.67
C MET A 1 3.46 -4.66 17.46
N PRO A 2 4.04 -4.81 16.25
CA PRO A 2 5.41 -4.38 15.99
C PRO A 2 5.53 -2.85 16.10
N THR A 3 6.61 -2.39 16.71
CA THR A 3 6.97 -0.97 16.87
C THR A 3 8.13 -0.58 15.96
N HIS A 4 8.88 -1.57 15.48
CA HIS A 4 10.01 -1.41 14.60
C HIS A 4 9.95 -2.43 13.45
N PRO A 5 10.37 -2.07 12.21
CA PRO A 5 10.30 -2.97 11.05
C PRO A 5 10.99 -4.31 11.25
N SER A 6 12.11 -4.37 11.98
CA SER A 6 12.83 -5.62 12.24
C SER A 6 12.01 -6.66 13.01
N GLU A 7 11.00 -6.24 13.76
CA GLU A 7 10.14 -7.15 14.51
C GLU A 7 9.20 -7.96 13.60
N LEU A 8 9.02 -7.55 12.35
CA LEU A 8 8.20 -8.26 11.37
C LEU A 8 8.72 -9.67 11.08
N THR A 9 10.00 -9.95 11.31
CA THR A 9 10.57 -11.30 11.18
C THR A 9 9.97 -12.31 12.16
N ALA A 10 9.38 -11.84 13.26
CA ALA A 10 8.72 -12.65 14.27
C ALA A 10 7.19 -12.77 14.06
N HIS A 11 6.66 -12.20 12.97
CA HIS A 11 5.25 -12.22 12.64
C HIS A 11 4.99 -13.01 11.37
N ASP A 12 3.79 -13.59 11.26
CA ASP A 12 3.31 -14.15 10.00
C ASP A 12 2.95 -13.00 9.05
N CYS A 13 3.72 -12.85 7.96
CA CYS A 13 3.53 -11.79 6.99
C CYS A 13 2.91 -12.33 5.71
N LEU A 14 1.75 -11.82 5.34
CA LEU A 14 1.05 -12.21 4.12
C LEU A 14 1.71 -11.53 2.91
N LEU A 15 2.19 -12.35 1.98
CA LEU A 15 3.05 -11.92 0.89
C LEU A 15 2.27 -11.68 -0.40
N TYR A 16 2.57 -10.58 -1.07
CA TYR A 16 2.14 -10.37 -2.45
C TYR A 16 3.09 -11.14 -3.39
N LEU A 17 2.52 -11.91 -4.34
CA LEU A 17 3.32 -12.57 -5.37
C LEU A 17 3.82 -11.54 -6.38
N GLY A 18 5.13 -11.36 -6.46
CA GLY A 18 5.79 -10.42 -7.35
C GLY A 18 7.30 -10.40 -7.12
N ASP A 19 8.01 -9.55 -7.84
CA ASP A 19 9.49 -9.51 -7.86
C ASP A 19 10.13 -9.17 -6.51
N HIS A 20 9.36 -8.63 -5.56
CA HIS A 20 9.81 -8.27 -4.22
C HIS A 20 9.23 -9.18 -3.12
N ALA A 21 8.66 -10.32 -3.51
CA ALA A 21 8.10 -11.27 -2.56
C ALA A 21 9.17 -11.76 -1.58
N GLY A 22 9.03 -11.42 -0.31
CA GLY A 22 9.93 -11.85 0.75
C GLY A 22 10.89 -10.77 1.28
N SER A 23 10.88 -9.55 0.72
CA SER A 23 11.66 -8.43 1.28
C SER A 23 10.88 -7.13 1.21
N TRP A 24 10.71 -6.47 2.36
CA TRP A 24 10.10 -5.15 2.44
C TRP A 24 11.11 -4.11 2.86
N THR A 25 11.12 -2.98 2.18
CA THR A 25 11.99 -1.85 2.51
C THR A 25 11.15 -0.75 3.15
N PHE A 26 11.57 -0.34 4.34
CA PHE A 26 10.95 0.73 5.12
C PHE A 26 11.83 1.95 5.17
N VAL A 27 11.21 3.12 5.10
CA VAL A 27 11.87 4.41 5.30
C VAL A 27 11.13 5.15 6.40
N ARG A 28 11.88 5.70 7.33
CA ARG A 28 11.29 6.47 8.42
C ARG A 28 10.63 7.73 7.89
N ALA A 29 9.36 7.93 8.18
CA ALA A 29 8.64 9.15 7.82
C ALA A 29 9.40 10.36 8.40
N ALA A 30 9.73 11.33 7.55
CA ALA A 30 10.43 12.53 7.99
C ALA A 30 9.54 13.31 8.95
N ARG A 31 9.92 13.39 10.22
CA ARG A 31 9.34 14.39 11.12
C ARG A 31 9.72 15.77 10.57
N SER A 32 8.72 16.56 10.22
CA SER A 32 8.87 17.95 9.78
C SER A 32 9.45 18.80 10.92
N THR A 33 10.76 18.78 11.06
CA THR A 33 11.48 19.76 11.85
C THR A 33 12.60 20.33 10.99
N LYS A 34 12.69 21.67 10.96
CA LYS A 34 13.64 22.50 10.22
C LYS A 34 15.11 22.28 10.58
N SER A 35 15.53 21.08 10.92
CA SER A 35 16.89 20.74 11.28
C SER A 35 17.52 19.85 10.22
N LYS A 36 18.76 20.22 9.84
CA LYS A 36 19.68 19.62 8.88
C LYS A 36 19.40 18.15 8.53
N ARG A 37 19.21 17.87 7.23
CA ARG A 37 18.98 16.56 6.60
C ARG A 37 19.87 15.45 7.19
N LYS A 38 19.38 14.75 8.21
CA LYS A 38 19.85 13.39 8.42
C LYS A 38 19.31 12.54 7.26
N PRO A 39 20.14 11.67 6.67
CA PRO A 39 19.61 10.71 5.69
C PRO A 39 18.45 9.95 6.32
N ALA A 40 17.37 9.78 5.59
CA ALA A 40 16.21 9.03 6.06
C ALA A 40 16.67 7.60 6.42
N GLU A 41 16.36 7.16 7.61
CA GLU A 41 16.66 5.80 8.06
C GLU A 41 15.92 4.81 7.13
N ARG A 42 16.70 3.92 6.50
CA ARG A 42 16.19 2.91 5.57
C ARG A 42 16.51 1.51 6.08
N ILE A 43 15.51 0.68 6.18
CA ILE A 43 15.63 -0.69 6.71
C ILE A 43 14.99 -1.66 5.73
N GLY A 44 15.76 -2.64 5.26
CA GLY A 44 15.26 -3.81 4.55
C GLY A 44 14.99 -4.95 5.53
N VAL A 45 13.83 -5.58 5.43
CA VAL A 45 13.44 -6.70 6.27
C VAL A 45 13.05 -7.87 5.39
N ASN A 46 13.72 -9.01 5.57
CA ASN A 46 13.29 -10.26 4.98
C ASN A 46 12.11 -10.80 5.80
N ILE A 47 11.02 -11.07 5.12
CA ILE A 47 9.78 -11.51 5.73
C ILE A 47 9.41 -12.88 5.22
N ALA A 48 8.69 -13.63 6.05
CA ALA A 48 8.11 -14.91 5.72
C ALA A 48 6.66 -14.98 6.19
N GLY A 49 5.88 -15.84 5.58
CA GLY A 49 4.50 -16.03 5.98
C GLY A 49 3.85 -17.22 5.30
N SER A 50 2.71 -17.58 5.84
CA SER A 50 1.95 -18.78 5.47
C SER A 50 1.16 -18.62 4.17
N LEU A 51 0.82 -17.37 3.80
CA LEU A 51 0.00 -17.08 2.61
C LEU A 51 0.73 -16.17 1.63
N LYS A 52 0.66 -16.55 0.35
CA LYS A 52 1.12 -15.73 -0.78
C LYS A 52 0.00 -15.63 -1.81
N ALA A 53 -0.34 -14.42 -2.25
CA ALA A 53 -1.34 -14.20 -3.29
C ALA A 53 -0.93 -13.05 -4.22
N ASN A 54 -1.44 -13.08 -5.45
CA ASN A 54 -1.27 -12.00 -6.43
C ASN A 54 -2.49 -11.08 -6.53
N ASN A 55 -3.42 -11.22 -5.62
CA ASN A 55 -4.67 -10.45 -5.57
C ASN A 55 -4.78 -9.76 -4.21
N SER A 56 -4.93 -8.43 -4.24
CA SER A 56 -5.04 -7.61 -3.03
C SER A 56 -6.33 -7.87 -2.24
N GLU A 57 -7.41 -8.30 -2.90
CA GLU A 57 -8.67 -8.63 -2.22
C GLU A 57 -8.53 -9.90 -1.39
N VAL A 58 -7.87 -10.92 -1.94
CA VAL A 58 -7.56 -12.16 -1.20
C VAL A 58 -6.70 -11.87 0.02
N LEU A 59 -5.66 -11.03 -0.14
CA LEU A 59 -4.82 -10.63 0.99
C LEU A 59 -5.60 -9.80 2.01
N ARG A 60 -6.46 -8.89 1.57
CA ARG A 60 -7.32 -8.10 2.45
C ARG A 60 -8.24 -9.00 3.28
N ASP A 61 -8.90 -9.95 2.65
CA ASP A 61 -9.82 -10.85 3.33
C ASP A 61 -9.10 -11.75 4.34
N ALA A 62 -7.89 -12.21 4.00
CA ALA A 62 -7.02 -12.94 4.92
C ALA A 62 -6.57 -12.07 6.13
N LEU A 63 -6.25 -10.79 5.89
CA LEU A 63 -5.92 -9.85 6.96
C LEU A 63 -7.12 -9.56 7.86
N LEU A 64 -8.32 -9.39 7.28
CA LEU A 64 -9.56 -9.25 8.04
C LEU A 64 -9.88 -10.49 8.87
N ALA A 65 -9.50 -11.67 8.40
CA ALA A 65 -9.58 -12.91 9.17
C ALA A 65 -8.51 -13.04 10.27
N GLY A 66 -7.60 -12.06 10.40
CA GLY A 66 -6.58 -12.04 11.44
C GLY A 66 -5.38 -12.96 11.18
N LEU A 67 -5.14 -13.35 9.92
CA LEU A 67 -4.09 -14.30 9.57
C LEU A 67 -2.66 -13.73 9.70
N GLY A 68 -2.49 -12.41 9.82
CA GLY A 68 -1.15 -11.85 9.97
C GLY A 68 -1.04 -10.37 9.62
N ILE A 69 0.15 -9.97 9.15
CA ILE A 69 0.48 -8.61 8.72
C ILE A 69 0.73 -8.61 7.21
N GLY A 70 0.17 -7.67 6.49
CA GLY A 70 0.35 -7.58 5.03
C GLY A 70 0.46 -6.15 4.52
N LEU A 71 0.90 -6.03 3.27
CA LEU A 71 0.86 -4.79 2.52
C LEU A 71 -0.37 -4.79 1.61
N LEU A 72 -1.14 -3.73 1.68
CA LEU A 72 -2.27 -3.51 0.77
C LEU A 72 -2.10 -2.15 0.08
N PRO A 73 -2.47 -2.04 -1.20
CA PRO A 73 -2.65 -0.73 -1.81
C PRO A 73 -3.83 -0.01 -1.13
N ASP A 74 -3.74 1.31 -1.06
CA ASP A 74 -4.77 2.16 -0.42
C ASP A 74 -6.18 1.97 -1.02
N PHE A 75 -6.28 1.77 -2.34
CA PHE A 75 -7.55 1.51 -3.00
C PHE A 75 -8.21 0.15 -2.64
N SER A 76 -7.44 -0.78 -2.04
CA SER A 76 -7.96 -2.07 -1.56
C SER A 76 -8.40 -2.03 -0.10
N MET A 77 -8.23 -0.89 0.56
CA MET A 77 -8.70 -0.72 1.93
C MET A 77 -10.23 -0.63 1.97
N PRO A 78 -10.87 -1.17 3.01
CA PRO A 78 -12.31 -1.04 3.16
C PRO A 78 -12.69 0.44 3.24
N THR A 79 -13.47 0.92 2.27
CA THR A 79 -14.04 2.26 2.29
C THR A 79 -15.34 2.22 3.09
N GLY A 80 -15.33 2.79 4.28
CA GLY A 80 -16.55 2.95 5.09
C GLY A 80 -16.29 2.86 6.58
N LYS A 81 -17.25 3.36 7.36
CA LYS A 81 -17.24 3.21 8.81
C LYS A 81 -17.40 1.72 9.13
N THR A 82 -16.42 1.13 9.77
CA THR A 82 -16.48 -0.23 10.27
C THR A 82 -17.71 -0.36 11.16
N GLN A 83 -18.61 -1.28 10.83
CA GLN A 83 -19.77 -1.54 11.70
C GLN A 83 -19.27 -2.04 13.05
N PRO A 84 -19.93 -1.69 14.16
CA PRO A 84 -19.58 -2.21 15.48
C PRO A 84 -19.60 -3.74 15.46
N GLY A 85 -18.47 -4.37 15.83
CA GLY A 85 -18.32 -5.84 15.82
C GLY A 85 -17.76 -6.43 14.52
N SER A 86 -17.51 -5.63 13.48
CA SER A 86 -16.82 -6.06 12.27
C SER A 86 -15.30 -6.08 12.49
N ALA A 87 -14.62 -7.07 11.90
CA ALA A 87 -13.16 -7.11 11.86
C ALA A 87 -12.62 -5.85 11.16
N ALA A 88 -11.69 -5.15 11.80
CA ALA A 88 -11.07 -3.95 11.28
C ALA A 88 -9.59 -4.17 11.01
N LEU A 89 -9.09 -3.62 9.91
CA LEU A 89 -7.65 -3.54 9.68
C LEU A 89 -7.07 -2.41 10.54
N VAL A 90 -5.93 -2.69 11.14
CA VAL A 90 -5.20 -1.72 11.96
C VAL A 90 -3.85 -1.44 11.31
N GLN A 91 -3.56 -0.16 11.11
CA GLN A 91 -2.24 0.24 10.61
C GLN A 91 -1.17 -0.07 11.64
N VAL A 92 -0.16 -0.84 11.24
CA VAL A 92 1.06 -1.08 12.02
C VAL A 92 2.19 -0.19 11.50
N LEU A 93 3.15 0.14 12.36
CA LEU A 93 4.34 0.94 12.02
C LEU A 93 4.01 2.33 11.40
N PRO A 94 3.14 3.16 12.01
CA PRO A 94 2.66 4.41 11.40
C PRO A 94 3.78 5.45 11.17
N GLY A 95 4.94 5.29 11.81
CA GLY A 95 6.13 6.13 11.60
C GLY A 95 7.02 5.70 10.44
N TRP A 96 6.63 4.68 9.68
CA TRP A 96 7.41 4.10 8.59
C TRP A 96 6.60 4.05 7.30
N GLN A 97 7.28 4.28 6.19
CA GLN A 97 6.72 4.15 4.84
C GLN A 97 7.40 2.98 4.14
N VAL A 98 6.62 2.14 3.49
CA VAL A 98 7.14 1.07 2.63
C VAL A 98 7.53 1.65 1.29
N GLN A 99 8.68 1.25 0.77
CA GLN A 99 9.17 1.70 -0.53
C GLN A 99 9.29 0.55 -1.54
N GLY A 100 9.00 0.86 -2.79
CA GLY A 100 9.30 0.00 -3.93
C GLY A 100 8.36 -1.19 -4.10
N PHE A 101 7.28 -1.29 -3.32
CA PHE A 101 6.34 -2.42 -3.41
C PHE A 101 5.14 -2.11 -4.30
N PHE A 102 4.50 -0.96 -4.09
CA PHE A 102 3.44 -0.44 -4.96
C PHE A 102 3.90 0.84 -5.63
N GLY A 103 3.44 1.06 -6.85
CA GLY A 103 3.69 2.31 -7.56
C GLY A 103 3.06 3.50 -6.83
N GLU A 104 3.74 4.63 -6.81
CA GLU A 104 3.23 5.88 -6.22
C GLU A 104 2.15 6.55 -7.09
N ARG A 105 1.92 6.04 -8.30
CA ARG A 105 1.03 6.65 -9.29
C ARG A 105 0.24 5.59 -10.03
N LEU A 106 -1.01 5.90 -10.30
CA LEU A 106 -1.82 5.19 -11.26
C LEU A 106 -1.73 5.87 -12.63
N TYR A 107 -1.59 5.06 -13.66
CA TYR A 107 -1.51 5.53 -15.04
C TYR A 107 -2.70 5.00 -15.84
N ALA A 108 -3.42 5.90 -16.51
CA ALA A 108 -4.37 5.53 -17.55
C ALA A 108 -3.61 5.42 -18.87
N LEU A 109 -3.44 4.20 -19.39
CA LEU A 109 -2.77 3.95 -20.65
C LEU A 109 -3.79 3.84 -21.78
N ARG A 110 -3.46 4.44 -22.92
CA ARG A 110 -4.22 4.31 -24.16
C ARG A 110 -3.26 4.10 -25.34
N PRO A 111 -3.69 3.45 -26.43
CA PRO A 111 -2.93 3.44 -27.66
C PRO A 111 -2.68 4.88 -28.16
N TRP A 112 -1.51 5.10 -28.74
CA TRP A 112 -1.23 6.40 -29.36
C TRP A 112 -2.18 6.61 -30.54
N SER A 113 -2.76 7.81 -30.64
CA SER A 113 -3.59 8.25 -31.76
C SER A 113 -3.44 9.76 -31.96
N ALA A 114 -3.31 10.21 -33.20
CA ALA A 114 -3.25 11.63 -33.54
C ALA A 114 -4.53 12.36 -33.13
N GLN A 115 -5.68 11.65 -33.18
CA GLN A 115 -6.95 12.17 -32.73
C GLN A 115 -7.48 11.29 -31.58
N VAL A 116 -7.70 11.91 -30.43
CA VAL A 116 -8.26 11.23 -29.27
C VAL A 116 -9.78 11.37 -29.32
N PRO A 117 -10.54 10.26 -29.32
CA PRO A 117 -12.00 10.34 -29.25
C PRO A 117 -12.47 11.14 -28.03
N LYS A 118 -13.50 11.96 -28.22
CA LYS A 118 -14.03 12.83 -27.15
C LYS A 118 -14.42 12.04 -25.89
N ALA A 119 -14.99 10.86 -26.05
CA ALA A 119 -15.32 9.98 -24.94
C ALA A 119 -14.10 9.59 -24.09
N VAL A 120 -12.95 9.32 -24.74
CA VAL A 120 -11.70 9.00 -24.02
C VAL A 120 -11.17 10.24 -23.29
N GLN A 121 -11.27 11.43 -23.89
CA GLN A 121 -10.88 12.68 -23.23
C GLN A 121 -11.72 12.91 -21.97
N CYS A 122 -13.06 12.82 -22.08
CA CYS A 122 -13.97 12.98 -20.97
C CYS A 122 -13.71 11.96 -19.85
N LEU A 123 -13.43 10.70 -20.21
CA LEU A 123 -13.08 9.67 -19.21
C LEU A 123 -11.79 10.03 -18.47
N VAL A 124 -10.76 10.45 -19.19
CA VAL A 124 -9.48 10.83 -18.56
C VAL A 124 -9.64 12.04 -17.65
N GLU A 125 -10.42 13.04 -18.06
CA GLU A 125 -10.73 14.21 -17.23
C GLU A 125 -11.50 13.81 -15.98
N HIS A 126 -12.53 13.01 -16.12
CA HIS A 126 -13.31 12.49 -15.00
C HIS A 126 -12.43 11.71 -14.00
N LEU A 127 -11.55 10.83 -14.49
CA LEU A 127 -10.63 10.09 -13.63
C LEU A 127 -9.64 11.02 -12.91
N ARG A 128 -9.11 12.04 -13.59
CA ARG A 128 -8.24 13.04 -12.96
C ARG A 128 -8.94 13.80 -11.86
N GLU A 129 -10.15 14.28 -12.11
CA GLU A 129 -10.94 15.00 -11.11
C GLU A 129 -11.28 14.09 -9.92
N ARG A 130 -11.71 12.86 -10.21
CA ARG A 130 -12.13 11.91 -9.18
C ARG A 130 -10.98 11.48 -8.25
N PHE A 131 -9.78 11.37 -8.79
CA PHE A 131 -8.59 10.91 -8.05
C PHE A 131 -7.56 12.00 -7.78
N ALA A 132 -7.90 13.28 -7.97
CA ALA A 132 -7.00 14.40 -7.70
C ALA A 132 -6.52 14.44 -6.24
N GLY A 133 -7.34 14.00 -5.30
CA GLY A 133 -7.02 13.89 -3.87
C GLY A 133 -6.44 12.53 -3.44
N GLY A 134 -6.17 11.62 -4.38
CA GLY A 134 -5.83 10.23 -4.07
C GLY A 134 -7.05 9.40 -3.69
N PHE A 135 -6.82 8.23 -3.12
CA PHE A 135 -7.88 7.39 -2.57
C PHE A 135 -8.15 7.84 -1.14
N ALA A 136 -9.41 8.12 -0.83
CA ALA A 136 -9.81 8.40 0.54
C ALA A 136 -9.66 7.10 1.38
N ILE A 137 -8.78 7.13 2.35
CA ILE A 137 -8.58 6.08 3.35
C ILE A 137 -9.49 6.39 4.55
#